data_559c5b241a3be041b50970a665e17328
#
_entry.id   559c5b241a3be041b50970a665e17328
#
_cell.length_a   1.000
_cell.length_b   1.000
_cell.length_c   1.000
_cell.angle_alpha   90.00
_cell.angle_beta   90.00
_cell.angle_gamma   90.00
#
_symmetry.space_group_name_H-M   'P 1'
#
loop_
_entity.id
_entity.type
_entity.pdbx_description
1 polymer ?
#
loop_
_entity_poly.entity_id
_entity_poly.type
_entity_poly.pdbx_seq_one_letter_code
_entity_poly.pdbx_strand_id
1 'polypeptide(L)'
;MNSFQSSFIALIFLLAAGFSAHSQTPAEKPSAPLKAVAVLHPSTGSKVSGTVTFTEEADGVQVHAEITGLTPGNHGFHVHEFGDCSAADASSAGAHFNPTHKPHAGPDTPERHVGDMGNVQADASGKATLKYVDHQISLTNDERSVIGRSVVVHEKADDLKSQPSGDSGARIACGVIGRAKSQ
;
A
#
# COMPACT_ATOMS: atom_id res chain seq x y z
N MET A 1 -6.37 -92.15 -42.66
CA MET A 1 -6.65 -90.89 -43.37
C MET A 1 -7.29 -89.99 -42.32
N ASN A 2 -6.43 -89.14 -41.72
CA ASN A 2 -6.81 -88.28 -40.53
C ASN A 2 -6.96 -86.85 -41.00
N SER A 3 -8.16 -86.32 -40.82
CA SER A 3 -8.50 -84.92 -41.05
C SER A 3 -8.22 -84.06 -39.78
N PHE A 4 -7.27 -83.13 -39.87
CA PHE A 4 -7.04 -82.15 -38.81
C PHE A 4 -7.86 -80.91 -39.10
N GLN A 5 -8.79 -80.63 -38.20
CA GLN A 5 -9.50 -79.36 -38.17
C GLN A 5 -8.74 -78.39 -37.28
N SER A 6 -8.25 -77.32 -37.87
CA SER A 6 -7.65 -76.23 -37.15
C SER A 6 -8.71 -75.19 -36.77
N SER A 7 -9.00 -75.06 -35.46
CA SER A 7 -9.86 -74.01 -34.93
C SER A 7 -9.03 -72.72 -34.77
N PHE A 8 -9.38 -71.66 -35.50
CA PHE A 8 -8.84 -70.30 -35.27
C PHE A 8 -9.69 -69.63 -34.16
N ILE A 9 -9.06 -69.36 -33.00
CA ILE A 9 -9.64 -68.52 -31.96
C ILE A 9 -9.23 -67.07 -32.31
N ALA A 10 -10.22 -66.28 -32.66
CA ALA A 10 -10.08 -64.84 -32.84
C ALA A 10 -10.13 -64.15 -31.48
N LEU A 11 -8.98 -63.59 -31.08
CA LEU A 11 -8.84 -62.80 -29.85
C LEU A 11 -9.24 -61.35 -30.15
N ILE A 12 -10.44 -60.96 -29.69
CA ILE A 12 -10.89 -59.56 -29.79
C ILE A 12 -10.28 -58.75 -28.66
N PHE A 13 -9.31 -57.88 -29.01
CA PHE A 13 -8.83 -56.85 -28.08
C PHE A 13 -9.83 -55.69 -27.99
N LEU A 14 -10.54 -55.58 -26.87
CA LEU A 14 -11.30 -54.38 -26.54
C LEU A 14 -10.30 -53.29 -26.06
N LEU A 15 -10.06 -52.28 -26.89
CA LEU A 15 -9.38 -51.04 -26.46
C LEU A 15 -10.40 -50.23 -25.61
N ALA A 16 -10.21 -50.24 -24.30
CA ALA A 16 -10.89 -49.29 -23.40
C ALA A 16 -10.20 -47.93 -23.52
N ALA A 17 -10.79 -47.02 -24.29
CA ALA A 17 -10.36 -45.62 -24.30
C ALA A 17 -10.76 -44.96 -22.96
N GLY A 18 -9.80 -44.85 -22.06
CA GLY A 18 -9.98 -44.11 -20.81
C GLY A 18 -10.13 -42.60 -21.08
N PHE A 19 -11.33 -42.07 -20.99
CA PHE A 19 -11.59 -40.63 -20.95
C PHE A 19 -11.13 -40.11 -19.60
N SER A 20 -9.94 -39.51 -19.53
CA SER A 20 -9.53 -38.72 -18.36
C SER A 20 -10.33 -37.41 -18.34
N ALA A 21 -11.35 -37.36 -17.51
CA ALA A 21 -12.04 -36.12 -17.25
C ALA A 21 -11.09 -35.17 -16.49
N HIS A 22 -10.52 -34.20 -17.22
CA HIS A 22 -9.83 -33.07 -16.60
C HIS A 22 -10.88 -32.23 -15.89
N SER A 23 -10.91 -32.31 -14.57
CA SER A 23 -11.67 -31.39 -13.73
C SER A 23 -11.00 -30.00 -13.84
N GLN A 24 -11.59 -29.10 -14.63
CA GLN A 24 -11.20 -27.71 -14.67
C GLN A 24 -11.66 -27.08 -13.34
N THR A 25 -10.73 -26.80 -12.45
CA THR A 25 -10.98 -25.92 -11.29
C THR A 25 -11.50 -24.59 -11.83
N PRO A 26 -12.67 -24.09 -11.36
CA PRO A 26 -13.14 -22.78 -11.80
C PRO A 26 -12.06 -21.73 -11.52
N ALA A 27 -11.75 -20.89 -12.50
CA ALA A 27 -10.83 -19.77 -12.33
C ALA A 27 -11.39 -18.89 -11.21
N GLU A 28 -10.62 -18.71 -10.13
CA GLU A 28 -10.97 -17.84 -9.03
C GLU A 28 -11.15 -16.42 -9.58
N LYS A 29 -12.31 -15.82 -9.30
CA LYS A 29 -12.59 -14.44 -9.70
C LYS A 29 -11.53 -13.55 -9.05
N PRO A 30 -10.84 -12.64 -9.80
CA PRO A 30 -9.88 -11.72 -9.21
C PRO A 30 -10.50 -11.02 -8.01
N SER A 31 -9.83 -11.11 -6.85
CA SER A 31 -10.27 -10.37 -5.66
C SER A 31 -10.18 -8.87 -5.96
N ALA A 32 -11.15 -8.09 -5.45
CA ALA A 32 -11.05 -6.64 -5.55
C ALA A 32 -9.77 -6.15 -4.86
N PRO A 33 -9.09 -5.10 -5.41
CA PRO A 33 -7.85 -4.59 -4.84
C PRO A 33 -8.06 -4.13 -3.40
N LEU A 34 -7.05 -4.36 -2.55
CA LEU A 34 -7.09 -3.87 -1.18
C LEU A 34 -7.09 -2.34 -1.18
N LYS A 35 -7.85 -1.77 -0.25
CA LYS A 35 -7.92 -0.32 -0.06
C LYS A 35 -7.78 0.04 1.40
N ALA A 36 -7.14 1.19 1.65
CA ALA A 36 -7.06 1.81 2.96
C ALA A 36 -7.30 3.32 2.85
N VAL A 37 -7.65 3.93 3.97
CA VAL A 37 -7.91 5.37 4.05
C VAL A 37 -7.39 5.92 5.37
N ALA A 38 -6.82 7.11 5.33
CA ALA A 38 -6.54 7.93 6.51
C ALA A 38 -7.32 9.24 6.38
N VAL A 39 -8.15 9.56 7.38
CA VAL A 39 -8.80 10.87 7.50
C VAL A 39 -7.89 11.71 8.38
N LEU A 40 -7.35 12.79 7.81
CA LEU A 40 -6.44 13.70 8.49
C LEU A 40 -7.22 14.69 9.35
N HIS A 41 -6.86 14.75 10.62
CA HIS A 41 -7.37 15.72 11.58
C HIS A 41 -6.26 16.71 11.97
N PRO A 42 -6.58 17.98 12.20
CA PRO A 42 -5.59 18.98 12.56
C PRO A 42 -4.98 18.71 13.95
N SER A 43 -3.66 18.88 14.08
CA SER A 43 -3.01 19.02 15.38
C SER A 43 -3.35 20.36 16.01
N THR A 44 -3.06 20.53 17.31
CA THR A 44 -3.35 21.79 18.03
C THR A 44 -2.75 23.01 17.33
N GLY A 45 -3.60 24.02 17.10
CA GLY A 45 -3.21 25.26 16.41
C GLY A 45 -3.22 25.18 14.88
N SER A 46 -3.45 24.01 14.30
CA SER A 46 -3.55 23.81 12.86
C SER A 46 -5.01 23.85 12.37
N LYS A 47 -5.19 24.00 11.05
CA LYS A 47 -6.47 23.86 10.33
C LYS A 47 -6.38 22.82 9.23
N VAL A 48 -5.25 22.13 9.13
CA VAL A 48 -4.97 21.18 8.06
C VAL A 48 -5.84 19.94 8.24
N SER A 49 -6.56 19.59 7.21
CA SER A 49 -7.41 18.39 7.16
C SER A 49 -7.43 17.82 5.76
N GLY A 50 -7.84 16.56 5.63
CA GLY A 50 -7.88 15.93 4.32
C GLY A 50 -8.15 14.43 4.39
N THR A 51 -7.95 13.79 3.26
CA THR A 51 -8.07 12.33 3.13
C THR A 51 -6.92 11.80 2.30
N VAL A 52 -6.33 10.70 2.75
CA VAL A 52 -5.35 9.94 2.00
C VAL A 52 -5.92 8.56 1.73
N THR A 53 -6.02 8.20 0.47
CA THR A 53 -6.48 6.89 0.03
C THR A 53 -5.31 6.09 -0.51
N PHE A 54 -5.24 4.83 -0.11
CA PHE A 54 -4.27 3.84 -0.56
C PHE A 54 -5.02 2.76 -1.33
N THR A 55 -4.57 2.44 -2.53
CA THR A 55 -5.18 1.38 -3.35
C THR A 55 -4.08 0.46 -3.87
N GLU A 56 -4.23 -0.84 -3.63
CA GLU A 56 -3.30 -1.84 -4.16
C GLU A 56 -3.35 -1.84 -5.69
N GLU A 57 -2.19 -1.83 -6.32
CA GLU A 57 -1.99 -1.96 -7.75
C GLU A 57 -1.02 -3.11 -8.05
N ALA A 58 -0.82 -3.42 -9.32
CA ALA A 58 -0.01 -4.59 -9.74
C ALA A 58 1.45 -4.50 -9.29
N ASP A 59 2.00 -3.31 -9.14
CA ASP A 59 3.41 -3.05 -8.87
C ASP A 59 3.67 -2.19 -7.63
N GLY A 60 2.65 -1.95 -6.81
CA GLY A 60 2.80 -1.15 -5.59
C GLY A 60 1.47 -0.70 -5.01
N VAL A 61 1.48 0.41 -4.32
CA VAL A 61 0.29 1.01 -3.72
C VAL A 61 0.12 2.43 -4.25
N GLN A 62 -0.98 2.70 -4.94
CA GLN A 62 -1.33 4.05 -5.32
C GLN A 62 -1.70 4.85 -4.07
N VAL A 63 -0.99 5.94 -3.83
CA VAL A 63 -1.27 6.94 -2.80
C VAL A 63 -1.97 8.12 -3.44
N HIS A 64 -3.15 8.47 -2.95
CA HIS A 64 -3.90 9.65 -3.39
C HIS A 64 -4.27 10.48 -2.17
N ALA A 65 -3.68 11.68 -2.06
CA ALA A 65 -3.94 12.62 -0.98
C ALA A 65 -4.66 13.86 -1.49
N GLU A 66 -5.69 14.29 -0.76
CA GLU A 66 -6.40 15.54 -0.94
C GLU A 66 -6.42 16.27 0.40
N ILE A 67 -5.66 17.38 0.50
CA ILE A 67 -5.40 18.09 1.76
C ILE A 67 -5.75 19.56 1.58
N THR A 68 -6.29 20.16 2.64
CA THR A 68 -6.67 21.58 2.68
C THR A 68 -6.19 22.24 3.96
N GLY A 69 -6.14 23.58 3.99
CA GLY A 69 -5.74 24.36 5.15
C GLY A 69 -4.23 24.50 5.32
N LEU A 70 -3.46 24.10 4.32
CA LEU A 70 -1.99 24.26 4.29
C LEU A 70 -1.60 25.72 4.00
N THR A 71 -0.38 26.09 4.39
CA THR A 71 0.27 27.26 3.80
C THR A 71 0.73 26.95 2.38
N PRO A 72 0.78 27.93 1.46
CA PRO A 72 1.31 27.65 0.12
C PRO A 72 2.76 27.16 0.18
N GLY A 73 3.08 26.11 -0.61
CA GLY A 73 4.42 25.54 -0.68
C GLY A 73 4.46 24.05 -0.37
N ASN A 74 5.66 23.54 -0.12
CA ASN A 74 5.89 22.12 0.17
C ASN A 74 5.74 21.84 1.66
N HIS A 75 5.16 20.68 1.97
CA HIS A 75 4.97 20.17 3.33
C HIS A 75 5.40 18.70 3.40
N GLY A 76 6.26 18.35 4.35
CA GLY A 76 6.65 16.96 4.58
C GLY A 76 5.42 16.08 4.79
N PHE A 77 5.45 14.90 4.18
CA PHE A 77 4.34 13.97 4.13
C PHE A 77 4.86 12.55 4.33
N HIS A 78 4.49 11.91 5.46
CA HIS A 78 5.11 10.65 5.83
C HIS A 78 4.12 9.69 6.50
N VAL A 79 4.40 8.39 6.40
CA VAL A 79 3.82 7.38 7.29
C VAL A 79 4.67 7.28 8.55
N HIS A 80 4.03 7.39 9.70
CA HIS A 80 4.63 7.26 11.02
C HIS A 80 4.40 5.89 11.66
N GLU A 81 5.24 5.54 12.64
CA GLU A 81 5.36 4.21 13.23
C GLU A 81 4.08 3.70 13.89
N PHE A 82 3.35 4.57 14.60
CA PHE A 82 2.14 4.18 15.33
C PHE A 82 0.88 4.79 14.72
N GLY A 83 -0.22 4.04 14.74
CA GLY A 83 -1.56 4.53 14.41
C GLY A 83 -2.19 5.27 15.58
N ASP A 84 -1.43 6.17 16.20
CA ASP A 84 -1.86 6.94 17.35
C ASP A 84 -1.73 8.44 17.08
N CYS A 85 -2.87 9.11 16.91
CA CYS A 85 -2.99 10.56 16.73
C CYS A 85 -3.60 11.23 17.97
N SER A 86 -3.53 10.61 19.16
CA SER A 86 -4.20 11.11 20.37
C SER A 86 -3.47 12.29 21.02
N ALA A 87 -2.15 12.40 20.87
CA ALA A 87 -1.40 13.55 21.36
C ALA A 87 -1.76 14.82 20.56
N ALA A 88 -1.92 15.93 21.26
CA ALA A 88 -2.34 17.21 20.68
C ALA A 88 -1.39 17.75 19.59
N ASP A 89 -0.11 17.37 19.63
CA ASP A 89 0.94 17.70 18.68
C ASP A 89 1.27 16.51 17.74
N ALA A 90 0.47 15.44 17.76
CA ALA A 90 0.68 14.19 17.05
C ALA A 90 2.00 13.47 17.39
N SER A 91 2.64 13.76 18.54
CA SER A 91 3.86 13.07 18.97
C SER A 91 3.66 11.58 19.24
N SER A 92 2.44 11.16 19.61
CA SER A 92 2.06 9.75 19.83
C SER A 92 2.19 8.88 18.56
N ALA A 93 2.23 9.48 17.37
CA ALA A 93 2.45 8.76 16.12
C ALA A 93 3.87 8.15 16.00
N GLY A 94 4.81 8.50 16.86
CA GLY A 94 6.19 7.99 16.85
C GLY A 94 7.06 8.62 15.77
N ALA A 95 8.12 7.91 15.37
CA ALA A 95 9.03 8.29 14.28
C ALA A 95 8.47 7.94 12.90
N HIS A 96 9.21 8.24 11.83
CA HIS A 96 8.89 7.72 10.50
C HIS A 96 8.88 6.19 10.50
N PHE A 97 7.96 5.58 9.78
CA PHE A 97 7.86 4.14 9.66
C PHE A 97 9.08 3.56 8.92
N ASN A 98 9.93 2.87 9.66
CA ASN A 98 11.24 2.38 9.17
C ASN A 98 11.54 0.94 9.60
N PRO A 99 10.79 -0.06 9.12
CA PRO A 99 11.03 -1.46 9.51
C PRO A 99 12.34 -2.00 8.94
N THR A 100 12.90 -1.36 7.92
CA THR A 100 14.12 -1.79 7.23
C THR A 100 15.39 -1.11 7.76
N HIS A 101 15.29 -0.23 8.76
CA HIS A 101 16.40 0.49 9.38
C HIS A 101 17.30 1.24 8.39
N LYS A 102 16.70 1.87 7.39
CA LYS A 102 17.40 2.69 6.39
C LYS A 102 17.49 4.16 6.85
N PRO A 103 18.38 4.98 6.28
CA PRO A 103 18.38 6.41 6.52
C PRO A 103 17.12 7.08 5.93
N HIS A 104 16.79 8.28 6.43
CA HIS A 104 15.79 9.13 5.79
C HIS A 104 16.25 9.58 4.40
N ALA A 105 15.36 9.53 3.41
CA ALA A 105 15.62 10.03 2.06
C ALA A 105 14.33 10.31 1.29
N GLY A 106 14.44 10.87 0.09
CA GLY A 106 13.28 11.13 -0.78
C GLY A 106 12.66 9.87 -1.39
N PRO A 107 11.38 9.92 -1.84
CA PRO A 107 10.61 8.77 -2.31
C PRO A 107 11.22 8.05 -3.52
N ASP A 108 12.03 8.75 -4.33
CA ASP A 108 12.73 8.17 -5.49
C ASP A 108 14.00 7.40 -5.11
N THR A 109 14.38 7.41 -3.83
CA THR A 109 15.58 6.72 -3.32
C THR A 109 15.20 5.32 -2.83
N PRO A 110 15.82 4.24 -3.36
CA PRO A 110 15.53 2.88 -2.89
C PRO A 110 15.89 2.66 -1.42
N GLU A 111 16.98 3.29 -0.95
CA GLU A 111 17.46 3.24 0.44
C GLU A 111 16.85 4.39 1.25
N ARG A 112 15.60 4.24 1.70
CA ARG A 112 14.84 5.21 2.51
C ARG A 112 14.01 4.53 3.59
N HIS A 113 13.45 5.28 4.52
CA HIS A 113 12.38 4.73 5.34
C HIS A 113 11.20 4.31 4.46
N VAL A 114 10.54 3.23 4.80
CA VAL A 114 9.33 2.80 4.09
C VAL A 114 8.25 3.90 4.13
N GLY A 115 8.19 4.67 5.22
CA GLY A 115 7.24 5.76 5.40
C GLY A 115 7.61 7.10 4.76
N ASP A 116 8.77 7.23 4.09
CA ASP A 116 9.19 8.50 3.48
C ASP A 116 8.46 8.72 2.15
N MET A 117 7.39 9.51 2.17
CA MET A 117 6.58 9.85 1.00
C MET A 117 6.92 11.24 0.42
N GLY A 118 7.96 11.92 0.96
CA GLY A 118 8.46 13.21 0.49
C GLY A 118 7.56 14.38 0.88
N ASN A 119 7.08 15.12 -0.11
CA ASN A 119 6.31 16.35 0.11
C ASN A 119 4.96 16.34 -0.61
N VAL A 120 3.96 16.97 0.00
CA VAL A 120 2.77 17.46 -0.71
C VAL A 120 2.96 18.94 -1.02
N GLN A 121 2.59 19.37 -2.23
CA GLN A 121 2.69 20.76 -2.65
C GLN A 121 1.32 21.44 -2.58
N ALA A 122 1.20 22.44 -1.72
CA ALA A 122 0.01 23.25 -1.61
C ALA A 122 0.05 24.44 -2.58
N ASP A 123 -1.07 24.69 -3.24
CA ASP A 123 -1.30 25.86 -4.07
C ASP A 123 -1.53 27.15 -3.25
N ALA A 124 -1.75 28.27 -3.95
CA ALA A 124 -2.02 29.57 -3.31
C ALA A 124 -3.30 29.60 -2.45
N SER A 125 -4.20 28.62 -2.63
CA SER A 125 -5.43 28.48 -1.83
C SER A 125 -5.24 27.57 -0.60
N GLY A 126 -4.06 26.98 -0.42
CA GLY A 126 -3.75 26.03 0.63
C GLY A 126 -4.28 24.61 0.37
N LYS A 127 -4.55 24.27 -0.88
CA LYS A 127 -4.92 22.91 -1.31
C LYS A 127 -3.73 22.18 -1.87
N ALA A 128 -3.58 20.91 -1.50
CA ALA A 128 -2.63 20.00 -2.08
C ALA A 128 -3.34 18.74 -2.60
N THR A 129 -2.97 18.29 -3.78
CA THR A 129 -3.36 16.99 -4.33
C THR A 129 -2.10 16.26 -4.76
N LEU A 130 -1.90 15.05 -4.23
CA LEU A 130 -0.77 14.18 -4.59
C LEU A 130 -1.33 12.86 -5.09
N LYS A 131 -0.79 12.36 -6.19
CA LYS A 131 -1.10 11.02 -6.72
C LYS A 131 0.13 10.38 -7.31
N TYR A 132 0.55 9.24 -6.75
CA TYR A 132 1.68 8.46 -7.25
C TYR A 132 1.57 6.99 -6.79
N VAL A 133 2.40 6.11 -7.33
CA VAL A 133 2.51 4.72 -6.87
C VAL A 133 3.77 4.59 -6.02
N ASP A 134 3.61 4.15 -4.77
CA ASP A 134 4.72 3.80 -3.89
C ASP A 134 4.99 2.30 -3.99
N HIS A 135 6.25 1.94 -4.25
CA HIS A 135 6.68 0.55 -4.43
C HIS A 135 7.26 -0.08 -3.15
N GLN A 136 7.27 0.65 -2.03
CA GLN A 136 7.82 0.14 -0.78
C GLN A 136 6.77 -0.15 0.29
N ILE A 137 5.66 0.57 0.31
CA ILE A 137 4.57 0.32 1.25
C ILE A 137 3.71 -0.86 0.81
N SER A 138 2.99 -1.48 1.76
CA SER A 138 2.07 -2.58 1.53
C SER A 138 0.75 -2.36 2.26
N LEU A 139 -0.34 -2.96 1.73
CA LEU A 139 -1.64 -3.07 2.39
C LEU A 139 -1.90 -4.49 2.91
N THR A 140 -0.99 -5.44 2.69
CA THR A 140 -1.05 -6.81 3.20
C THR A 140 -0.44 -6.90 4.60
N ASN A 141 -0.51 -8.07 5.23
CA ASN A 141 0.05 -8.26 6.56
C ASN A 141 1.52 -8.70 6.47
N ASP A 142 2.39 -7.74 6.15
CA ASP A 142 3.84 -7.93 6.07
C ASP A 142 4.58 -6.80 6.81
N GLU A 143 5.92 -6.84 6.82
CA GLU A 143 6.76 -5.86 7.53
C GLU A 143 6.62 -4.42 7.02
N ARG A 144 6.17 -4.23 5.77
CA ARG A 144 5.98 -2.92 5.11
C ARG A 144 4.54 -2.43 5.17
N SER A 145 3.67 -3.16 5.87
CA SER A 145 2.26 -2.81 5.99
C SER A 145 2.05 -1.46 6.67
N VAL A 146 1.33 -0.59 5.99
CA VAL A 146 0.94 0.72 6.55
C VAL A 146 -0.39 0.68 7.31
N ILE A 147 -1.09 -0.46 7.29
CA ILE A 147 -2.36 -0.62 8.01
C ILE A 147 -2.12 -0.52 9.53
N GLY A 148 -2.93 0.31 10.19
CA GLY A 148 -2.80 0.55 11.63
C GLY A 148 -1.67 1.50 12.02
N ARG A 149 -1.02 2.14 11.04
CA ARG A 149 -0.06 3.25 11.22
C ARG A 149 -0.76 4.58 11.02
N SER A 150 -0.01 5.68 11.00
CA SER A 150 -0.61 7.00 10.73
C SER A 150 0.10 7.72 9.59
N VAL A 151 -0.66 8.56 8.88
CA VAL A 151 -0.12 9.59 8.01
C VAL A 151 0.03 10.87 8.82
N VAL A 152 1.18 11.52 8.70
CA VAL A 152 1.46 12.83 9.29
C VAL A 152 1.83 13.82 8.19
N VAL A 153 1.27 15.03 8.28
CA VAL A 153 1.64 16.19 7.46
C VAL A 153 2.42 17.16 8.34
N HIS A 154 3.51 17.70 7.80
CA HIS A 154 4.43 18.58 8.52
C HIS A 154 4.31 20.04 8.11
N GLU A 155 4.77 20.92 9.01
CA GLU A 155 4.69 22.38 8.84
C GLU A 155 5.60 22.88 7.70
N LYS A 156 6.78 22.26 7.55
CA LYS A 156 7.80 22.66 6.58
C LYS A 156 7.98 21.61 5.50
N ALA A 157 8.65 22.00 4.44
CA ALA A 157 9.14 21.07 3.44
C ALA A 157 10.12 20.06 4.07
N ASP A 158 9.99 18.81 3.67
CA ASP A 158 11.02 17.80 3.83
C ASP A 158 12.16 18.12 2.85
N ASP A 159 13.40 18.26 3.35
CA ASP A 159 14.60 18.50 2.53
C ASP A 159 15.15 17.22 1.86
N LEU A 160 14.52 16.06 2.13
CA LEU A 160 14.78 14.73 1.57
C LEU A 160 16.13 14.12 1.92
N LYS A 161 16.82 14.61 2.94
CA LYS A 161 18.20 14.19 3.29
C LYS A 161 18.58 14.36 4.75
N SER A 162 18.10 15.39 5.46
CA SER A 162 18.47 15.62 6.86
C SER A 162 17.92 14.51 7.76
N GLN A 163 18.79 13.94 8.59
CA GLN A 163 18.40 12.86 9.48
C GLN A 163 17.86 13.42 10.80
N PRO A 164 16.85 12.79 11.39
CA PRO A 164 16.16 11.56 10.94
C PRO A 164 14.90 11.80 10.09
N SER A 165 14.51 13.04 9.78
CA SER A 165 13.16 13.34 9.28
C SER A 165 13.06 14.52 8.30
N GLY A 166 14.17 14.86 7.60
CA GLY A 166 14.17 15.87 6.54
C GLY A 166 13.93 17.31 7.01
N ASP A 167 14.15 17.60 8.29
CA ASP A 167 13.92 18.93 8.92
C ASP A 167 12.51 19.49 8.67
N SER A 168 11.54 18.61 8.53
CA SER A 168 10.16 18.94 8.12
C SER A 168 9.32 19.70 9.18
N GLY A 169 9.86 19.94 10.36
CA GLY A 169 9.25 20.78 11.40
C GLY A 169 8.10 20.10 12.15
N ALA A 170 7.18 20.93 12.69
CA ALA A 170 6.07 20.45 13.50
C ALA A 170 5.09 19.58 12.70
N ARG A 171 4.35 18.71 13.42
CA ARG A 171 3.28 17.88 12.86
C ARG A 171 1.97 18.65 12.89
N ILE A 172 1.42 18.96 11.74
CA ILE A 172 0.23 19.84 11.64
C ILE A 172 -1.06 19.10 11.32
N ALA A 173 -0.99 17.83 10.89
CA ALA A 173 -2.14 16.94 10.80
C ALA A 173 -1.72 15.48 10.95
N CYS A 174 -2.63 14.65 11.48
CA CYS A 174 -2.43 13.23 11.68
C CYS A 174 -3.72 12.46 11.35
N GLY A 175 -3.58 11.26 10.79
CA GLY A 175 -4.70 10.36 10.50
C GLY A 175 -4.29 8.91 10.50
N VAL A 176 -5.03 8.07 11.22
CA VAL A 176 -4.77 6.62 11.28
C VAL A 176 -5.19 5.94 9.99
N ILE A 177 -4.34 5.07 9.46
CA ILE A 177 -4.58 4.31 8.23
C ILE A 177 -5.40 3.07 8.56
N GLY A 178 -6.67 3.10 8.20
CA GLY A 178 -7.60 1.99 8.37
C GLY A 178 -7.93 1.30 7.05
N ARG A 179 -8.31 0.02 7.10
CA ARG A 179 -8.83 -0.68 5.92
C ARG A 179 -10.12 -0.02 5.45
N ALA A 180 -10.19 0.28 4.16
CA ALA A 180 -11.41 0.76 3.52
C ALA A 180 -12.23 -0.43 2.98
N LYS A 181 -13.55 -0.23 2.83
CA LYS A 181 -14.42 -1.20 2.16
C LYS A 181 -14.03 -1.30 0.69
N SER A 182 -13.69 -2.50 0.23
CA SER A 182 -13.56 -2.80 -1.19
C SER A 182 -14.95 -2.66 -1.85
N GLN A 183 -14.99 -1.96 -2.97
CA GLN A 183 -16.23 -1.79 -3.75
C GLN A 183 -16.37 -2.93 -4.72
#